data_27e3f3bb03ebb83efdc0616d1636cd2a
#
_entry.id   27e3f3bb03ebb83efdc0616d1636cd2a
#
_cell.length_a   1.000
_cell.length_b   1.000
_cell.length_c   1.000
_cell.angle_alpha   90.00
_cell.angle_beta   90.00
_cell.angle_gamma   90.00
#
_symmetry.space_group_name_H-M   'P 1'
#
loop_
_entity.id
_entity.type
_entity.pdbx_description
1 polymer ?
#
loop_
_entity_poly.entity_id
_entity_poly.type
_entity_poly.pdbx_seq_one_letter_code
_entity_poly.pdbx_strand_id
1 'polypeptide(L)'
;MFKKCILILAASCMMYSCATQTESNPFLTEFQTPNGVPPFDKIKLEHYEPAFQKGIEEQNANIQAIIDNTEAPTFENVIVALDNSSPTLD
;
A
#
# COMPACT_ATOMS: atom_id res chain seq x y z
N MET A 1 36.79 22.51 -28.92
CA MET A 1 36.17 23.08 -27.73
C MET A 1 34.63 23.00 -27.76
N PHE A 2 34.00 23.31 -28.88
CA PHE A 2 32.52 23.31 -28.96
C PHE A 2 31.87 21.93 -28.91
N LYS A 3 32.55 20.84 -29.28
CA LYS A 3 32.01 19.48 -29.22
C LYS A 3 31.83 18.94 -27.80
N LYS A 4 32.58 19.43 -26.83
CA LYS A 4 32.45 19.01 -25.41
C LYS A 4 31.28 19.71 -24.70
N CYS A 5 30.91 20.91 -25.12
CA CYS A 5 29.76 21.63 -24.54
C CYS A 5 28.41 21.04 -25.01
N ILE A 6 28.34 20.49 -26.21
CA ILE A 6 27.12 19.88 -26.76
C ILE A 6 26.81 18.55 -26.06
N LEU A 7 27.84 17.79 -25.66
CA LEU A 7 27.68 16.54 -24.90
C LEU A 7 27.17 16.77 -23.47
N ILE A 8 27.55 17.87 -22.84
CA ILE A 8 27.08 18.23 -21.49
C ILE A 8 25.61 18.69 -21.53
N LEU A 9 25.21 19.38 -22.59
CA LEU A 9 23.83 19.82 -22.76
C LEU A 9 22.87 18.65 -23.03
N ALA A 10 23.30 17.63 -23.75
CA ALA A 10 22.51 16.43 -24.02
C ALA A 10 22.31 15.55 -22.78
N ALA A 11 23.29 15.50 -21.87
CA ALA A 11 23.20 14.78 -20.62
C ALA A 11 22.25 15.43 -19.61
N SER A 12 22.08 16.75 -19.70
CA SER A 12 21.16 17.49 -18.81
C SER A 12 19.68 17.27 -19.12
N CYS A 13 19.33 16.91 -20.33
CA CYS A 13 17.93 16.68 -20.73
C CYS A 13 17.36 15.31 -20.28
N MET A 14 18.20 14.36 -19.85
CA MET A 14 17.73 13.04 -19.39
C MET A 14 17.31 13.00 -17.92
N MET A 15 17.48 14.07 -17.17
CA MET A 15 17.12 14.15 -15.75
C MET A 15 15.68 14.61 -15.52
N TYR A 16 14.93 14.98 -16.54
CA TYR A 16 13.48 15.19 -16.47
C TYR A 16 12.76 13.85 -16.70
N SER A 17 13.11 12.85 -15.92
CA SER A 17 12.22 11.74 -15.71
C SER A 17 11.03 12.28 -14.92
N CYS A 18 9.90 12.38 -15.57
CA CYS A 18 8.62 12.64 -14.92
C CYS A 18 8.49 11.67 -13.74
N ALA A 19 8.61 12.19 -12.53
CA ALA A 19 8.05 11.51 -11.39
C ALA A 19 6.55 11.45 -11.68
N THR A 20 6.09 10.32 -12.21
CA THR A 20 4.70 9.96 -12.13
C THR A 20 4.38 9.94 -10.65
N GLN A 21 3.72 10.99 -10.18
CA GLN A 21 3.09 10.96 -8.88
C GLN A 21 2.11 9.80 -8.97
N THR A 22 2.51 8.67 -8.44
CA THR A 22 1.60 7.57 -8.18
C THR A 22 0.63 8.13 -7.16
N GLU A 23 -0.55 8.49 -7.64
CA GLU A 23 -1.63 8.96 -6.79
C GLU A 23 -1.83 7.88 -5.73
N SER A 24 -1.63 8.23 -4.44
CA SER A 24 -1.68 7.24 -3.38
C SER A 24 -3.11 6.72 -3.26
N ASN A 25 -3.26 5.39 -3.17
CA ASN A 25 -4.56 4.76 -3.02
C ASN A 25 -5.17 5.14 -1.65
N PRO A 26 -6.34 5.82 -1.62
CA PRO A 26 -6.96 6.26 -0.37
C PRO A 26 -7.29 5.14 0.60
N PHE A 27 -7.55 3.93 0.13
CA PHE A 27 -7.83 2.77 0.97
C PHE A 27 -6.63 2.26 1.76
N LEU A 28 -5.40 2.59 1.34
CA LEU A 28 -4.16 2.13 1.95
C LEU A 28 -3.57 3.14 2.94
N THR A 29 -4.26 4.24 3.20
CA THR A 29 -3.86 5.29 4.12
C THR A 29 -4.97 5.57 5.12
N GLU A 30 -4.61 6.12 6.27
CA GLU A 30 -5.61 6.55 7.25
C GLU A 30 -6.50 7.66 6.67
N PHE A 31 -7.80 7.56 6.88
CA PHE A 31 -8.74 8.56 6.39
C PHE A 31 -8.65 9.85 7.22
N GLN A 32 -8.15 10.90 6.62
CA GLN A 32 -8.06 12.25 7.20
C GLN A 32 -9.38 13.01 7.02
N THR A 33 -10.48 12.37 7.37
CA THR A 33 -11.83 12.89 7.18
C THR A 33 -12.58 12.99 8.51
N PRO A 34 -13.60 13.85 8.61
CA PRO A 34 -14.45 13.89 9.82
C PRO A 34 -15.07 12.52 10.11
N ASN A 35 -14.97 12.06 11.35
CA ASN A 35 -15.49 10.77 11.83
C ASN A 35 -14.92 9.52 11.14
N GLY A 36 -13.77 9.64 10.45
CA GLY A 36 -13.16 8.50 9.76
C GLY A 36 -13.97 7.97 8.58
N VAL A 37 -14.84 8.76 8.01
CA VAL A 37 -15.65 8.39 6.83
C VAL A 37 -14.72 8.25 5.61
N PRO A 38 -14.88 7.21 4.77
CA PRO A 38 -14.07 7.08 3.55
C PRO A 38 -14.20 8.31 2.66
N PRO A 39 -13.10 8.83 2.08
CA PRO A 39 -13.11 10.01 1.22
C PRO A 39 -13.65 9.65 -0.18
N PHE A 40 -14.94 9.42 -0.31
CA PHE A 40 -15.59 8.94 -1.53
C PHE A 40 -15.37 9.85 -2.75
N ASP A 41 -15.14 11.13 -2.54
CA ASP A 41 -14.79 12.10 -3.58
C ASP A 41 -13.41 11.87 -4.21
N LYS A 42 -12.50 11.20 -3.48
CA LYS A 42 -11.13 10.89 -3.90
C LYS A 42 -10.95 9.43 -4.32
N ILE A 43 -11.92 8.57 -4.02
CA ILE A 43 -11.87 7.15 -4.36
C ILE A 43 -12.32 6.97 -5.81
N LYS A 44 -11.46 6.31 -6.61
CA LYS A 44 -11.72 5.95 -8.00
C LYS A 44 -11.91 4.45 -8.12
N LEU A 45 -12.57 4.01 -9.20
CA LEU A 45 -12.79 2.59 -9.47
C LEU A 45 -11.47 1.79 -9.51
N GLU A 46 -10.42 2.37 -10.04
CA GLU A 46 -9.08 1.78 -10.13
C GLU A 46 -8.38 1.57 -8.79
N HIS A 47 -8.89 2.16 -7.70
CA HIS A 47 -8.35 1.98 -6.36
C HIS A 47 -8.80 0.68 -5.68
N TYR A 48 -9.93 0.11 -6.09
CA TYR A 48 -10.54 -1.03 -5.41
C TYR A 48 -9.71 -2.31 -5.56
N GLU A 49 -9.32 -2.69 -6.76
CA GLU A 49 -8.59 -3.92 -7.00
C GLU A 49 -7.24 -3.98 -6.26
N PRO A 50 -6.36 -2.96 -6.35
CA PRO A 50 -5.11 -2.96 -5.58
C PRO A 50 -5.33 -3.00 -4.07
N ALA A 51 -6.38 -2.34 -3.56
CA ALA A 51 -6.71 -2.35 -2.14
C ALA A 51 -7.15 -3.74 -1.67
N PHE A 52 -7.98 -4.44 -2.44
CA PHE A 52 -8.37 -5.82 -2.16
C PHE A 52 -7.19 -6.77 -2.21
N GLN A 53 -6.33 -6.67 -3.20
CA GLN A 53 -5.12 -7.49 -3.29
C GLN A 53 -4.23 -7.30 -2.07
N LYS A 54 -4.01 -6.06 -1.67
CA LYS A 54 -3.21 -5.73 -0.48
C LYS A 54 -3.84 -6.29 0.80
N GLY A 55 -5.15 -6.16 0.94
CA GLY A 55 -5.89 -6.70 2.08
C GLY A 55 -5.83 -8.23 2.15
N ILE A 56 -5.91 -8.92 1.02
CA ILE A 56 -5.78 -10.38 0.93
C ILE A 56 -4.35 -10.82 1.29
N GLU A 57 -3.34 -10.14 0.80
CA GLU A 57 -1.93 -10.41 1.15
C GLU A 57 -1.70 -10.25 2.65
N GLU A 58 -2.22 -9.18 3.23
CA GLU A 58 -2.14 -8.91 4.67
C GLU A 58 -2.82 -10.01 5.49
N GLN A 59 -4.05 -10.39 5.11
CA GLN A 59 -4.77 -11.47 5.77
C GLN A 59 -4.01 -12.79 5.70
N ASN A 60 -3.51 -13.15 4.52
CA ASN A 60 -2.73 -14.39 4.35
C ASN A 60 -1.47 -14.39 5.22
N ALA A 61 -0.76 -13.27 5.31
CA ALA A 61 0.43 -13.15 6.17
C ALA A 61 0.06 -13.28 7.66
N ASN A 62 -1.03 -12.67 8.09
CA ASN A 62 -1.51 -12.74 9.47
C ASN A 62 -1.98 -14.15 9.83
N ILE A 63 -2.68 -14.84 8.95
CA ILE A 63 -3.08 -16.25 9.15
C ILE A 63 -1.85 -17.15 9.19
N GLN A 64 -0.88 -16.94 8.32
CA GLN A 64 0.36 -17.71 8.34
C GLN A 64 1.13 -17.52 9.64
N ALA A 65 1.14 -16.32 10.21
CA ALA A 65 1.74 -16.06 11.50
C ALA A 65 1.05 -16.82 12.65
N ILE A 66 -0.27 -16.99 12.56
CA ILE A 66 -1.03 -17.83 13.53
C ILE A 66 -0.62 -19.30 13.42
N ILE A 67 -0.50 -19.81 12.18
CA ILE A 67 -0.10 -21.20 11.91
C ILE A 67 1.32 -21.47 12.39
N ASP A 68 2.23 -20.54 12.19
CA ASP A 68 3.65 -20.68 12.52
C ASP A 68 3.95 -20.40 14.02
N ASN A 69 2.96 -19.98 14.79
CA ASN A 69 3.12 -19.75 16.21
C ASN A 69 3.37 -21.07 16.96
N THR A 70 4.52 -21.16 17.64
CA THR A 70 4.94 -22.35 18.37
C THR A 70 4.43 -22.41 19.81
N GLU A 71 3.80 -21.34 20.29
CA GLU A 71 3.20 -21.30 21.62
C GLU A 71 1.94 -22.18 21.71
N ALA A 72 1.60 -22.60 22.92
CA ALA A 72 0.38 -23.35 23.16
C ALA A 72 -0.84 -22.53 22.71
N PRO A 73 -1.83 -23.14 22.04
CA PRO A 73 -3.02 -22.43 21.55
C PRO A 73 -3.80 -21.83 22.72
N THR A 74 -4.15 -20.57 22.60
CA THR A 74 -5.01 -19.83 23.51
C THR A 74 -6.12 -19.14 22.73
N PHE A 75 -7.16 -18.69 23.41
CA PHE A 75 -8.19 -17.87 22.78
C PHE A 75 -7.60 -16.63 22.12
N GLU A 76 -6.67 -15.97 22.81
CA GLU A 76 -6.02 -14.75 22.32
C GLU A 76 -5.16 -14.98 21.07
N ASN A 77 -4.30 -16.00 21.08
CA ASN A 77 -3.35 -16.21 20.00
C ASN A 77 -3.93 -16.95 18.78
N VAL A 78 -5.14 -17.47 18.86
CA VAL A 78 -5.84 -18.15 17.76
C VAL A 78 -7.10 -17.39 17.37
N ILE A 79 -8.08 -17.27 18.26
CA ILE A 79 -9.41 -16.72 17.91
C ILE A 79 -9.35 -15.19 17.74
N VAL A 80 -8.81 -14.47 18.70
CA VAL A 80 -8.67 -13.01 18.61
C VAL A 80 -7.72 -12.64 17.45
N ALA A 81 -6.62 -13.37 17.31
CA ALA A 81 -5.68 -13.15 16.21
C ALA A 81 -6.31 -13.40 14.85
N LEU A 82 -7.18 -14.41 14.71
CA LEU A 82 -7.91 -14.67 13.47
C LEU A 82 -8.95 -13.57 13.19
N ASP A 83 -9.67 -13.12 14.19
CA ASP A 83 -10.65 -12.04 14.07
C ASP A 83 -10.00 -10.72 13.60
N ASN A 84 -8.79 -10.46 14.06
CA ASN A 84 -8.00 -9.27 13.68
C ASN A 84 -7.11 -9.47 12.45
N SER A 85 -7.26 -10.57 11.70
CA SER A 85 -6.33 -10.92 10.61
C SER A 85 -6.49 -10.09 9.34
N SER A 86 -7.61 -9.40 9.18
CA SER A 86 -7.96 -8.68 7.95
C SER A 86 -8.35 -7.21 8.16
N PRO A 87 -7.54 -6.40 8.84
CA PRO A 87 -7.93 -5.03 9.16
C PRO A 87 -8.17 -4.16 7.93
N THR A 88 -7.47 -4.41 6.84
CA THR A 88 -7.64 -3.65 5.59
C THR A 88 -8.90 -4.05 4.83
N LEU A 89 -9.38 -5.30 4.97
CA LEU A 89 -10.61 -5.77 4.32
C LEU A 89 -11.87 -5.43 5.10
N ASP A 90 -11.76 -5.15 6.37
CA ASP A 90 -12.86 -4.76 7.25
C ASP A 90 -13.18 -3.28 7.11
#